data_74e19a3119b6149aa033605bc503864b
#
_entry.id   74e19a3119b6149aa033605bc503864b
#
_cell.length_a   1.000
_cell.length_b   1.000
_cell.length_c   1.000
_cell.angle_alpha   90.00
_cell.angle_beta   90.00
_cell.angle_gamma   90.00
#
_symmetry.space_group_name_H-M   'P 1'
#
loop_
_entity.id
_entity.type
_entity.pdbx_description
1 polymer ?
#
loop_
_entity_poly.entity_id
_entity_poly.type
_entity_poly.pdbx_seq_one_letter_code
_entity_poly.pdbx_strand_id
1 'polypeptide(L)'
;GYMVILQAADAEAERARVTGLGVRVVDELDSGDYRASHFHPADFGGVLTSIDQQRSAPDYLEPYGDWMPAGPDWRDARTADVLDLAAVTILSADAPALAARWATLLGTPPSAADPLVLPLKHGEIRFEPAAAGAPTLVAAITLKVADPAEIRRRALAAGVVGSDGAIRIGGVRFDISG
;
A
#
# COMPACT_ATOMS: atom_id res chain seq x y z
N GLY A 1 -8.61 -5.14 -2.90
CA GLY A 1 -7.43 -5.43 -2.07
C GLY A 1 -7.79 -5.57 -0.61
N TYR A 2 -6.98 -6.26 0.17
CA TYR A 2 -7.27 -6.51 1.58
C TYR A 2 -6.11 -6.18 2.53
N MET A 3 -4.91 -5.97 1.99
CA MET A 3 -3.71 -5.77 2.81
C MET A 3 -2.83 -4.66 2.25
N VAL A 4 -2.24 -3.88 3.15
CA VAL A 4 -1.16 -2.93 2.86
C VAL A 4 0.08 -3.39 3.62
N ILE A 5 1.20 -3.51 2.91
CA ILE A 5 2.49 -3.89 3.48
C ILE A 5 3.44 -2.71 3.36
N LEU A 6 4.04 -2.33 4.46
CA LEU A 6 4.99 -1.22 4.56
C LEU A 6 6.34 -1.76 4.99
N GLN A 7 7.41 -1.26 4.41
CA GLN A 7 8.76 -1.60 4.86
C GLN A 7 9.30 -0.55 5.83
N ALA A 8 9.97 -1.00 6.86
CA ALA A 8 10.61 -0.17 7.88
C ALA A 8 12.06 -0.56 8.09
N ALA A 9 12.87 0.39 8.55
CA ALA A 9 14.28 0.13 8.89
C ALA A 9 14.43 -0.78 10.12
N ASP A 10 13.46 -0.73 11.03
CA ASP A 10 13.40 -1.56 12.24
C ASP A 10 11.94 -1.95 12.51
N ALA A 11 11.54 -3.12 12.00
CA ALA A 11 10.17 -3.61 12.17
C ALA A 11 9.85 -3.97 13.63
N GLU A 12 10.84 -4.29 14.46
CA GLU A 12 10.62 -4.58 15.87
C GLU A 12 10.33 -3.30 16.67
N ALA A 13 11.10 -2.24 16.45
CA ALA A 13 10.84 -0.95 17.05
C ALA A 13 9.48 -0.39 16.63
N GLU A 14 9.13 -0.52 15.34
CA GLU A 14 7.81 -0.13 14.82
C GLU A 14 6.68 -0.96 15.42
N ARG A 15 6.84 -2.28 15.55
CA ARG A 15 5.88 -3.14 16.24
C ARG A 15 5.67 -2.69 17.68
N ALA A 16 6.75 -2.46 18.44
CA ALA A 16 6.66 -1.99 19.82
C ALA A 16 5.94 -0.64 19.91
N ARG A 17 6.23 0.28 19.01
CA ARG A 17 5.60 1.59 18.95
C ARG A 17 4.10 1.49 18.64
N VAL A 18 3.74 0.71 17.64
CA VAL A 18 2.34 0.56 17.19
C VAL A 18 1.50 -0.19 18.24
N THR A 19 2.05 -1.25 18.86
CA THR A 19 1.38 -1.96 19.96
C THR A 19 1.22 -1.08 21.20
N GLY A 20 2.17 -0.20 21.48
CA GLY A 20 2.08 0.83 22.52
C GLY A 20 0.91 1.81 22.33
N LEU A 21 0.41 1.95 21.08
CA LEU A 21 -0.79 2.72 20.73
C LEU A 21 -2.09 1.87 20.80
N GLY A 22 -2.02 0.66 21.36
CA GLY A 22 -3.16 -0.22 21.57
C GLY A 22 -3.56 -1.09 20.37
N VAL A 23 -2.68 -1.20 19.37
CA VAL A 23 -2.90 -2.06 18.18
C VAL A 23 -2.51 -3.50 18.50
N ARG A 24 -3.33 -4.45 18.09
CA ARG A 24 -3.11 -5.88 18.27
C ARG A 24 -2.28 -6.45 17.12
N VAL A 25 -1.29 -7.26 17.45
CA VAL A 25 -0.61 -8.12 16.48
C VAL A 25 -1.42 -9.39 16.29
N VAL A 26 -1.61 -9.85 15.06
CA VAL A 26 -2.34 -11.07 14.72
C VAL A 26 -1.43 -12.17 14.21
N ASP A 27 -0.28 -11.80 13.65
CA ASP A 27 0.72 -12.75 13.17
C ASP A 27 2.10 -12.11 13.15
N GLU A 28 3.12 -12.91 13.39
CA GLU A 28 4.52 -12.50 13.35
C GLU A 28 5.34 -13.53 12.59
N LEU A 29 6.21 -13.06 11.72
CA LEU A 29 7.19 -13.87 11.02
C LEU A 29 8.60 -13.34 11.30
N ASP A 30 9.50 -14.22 11.68
CA ASP A 30 10.94 -13.96 11.76
C ASP A 30 11.69 -15.13 11.14
N SER A 31 12.26 -14.92 9.97
CA SER A 31 13.08 -15.91 9.27
C SER A 31 14.59 -15.56 9.29
N GLY A 32 15.01 -14.68 10.19
CA GLY A 32 16.39 -14.19 10.27
C GLY A 32 16.65 -13.00 9.33
N ASP A 33 16.50 -13.19 8.04
CA ASP A 33 16.71 -12.13 7.03
C ASP A 33 15.46 -11.27 6.81
N TYR A 34 14.29 -11.81 7.13
CA TYR A 34 13.01 -11.12 6.95
C TYR A 34 12.17 -11.18 8.21
N ARG A 35 11.62 -10.05 8.60
CA ARG A 35 10.69 -9.93 9.71
C ARG A 35 9.43 -9.21 9.27
N ALA A 36 8.26 -9.71 9.68
CA ALA A 36 6.98 -9.08 9.45
C ALA A 36 6.13 -9.09 10.72
N SER A 37 5.31 -8.07 10.90
CA SER A 37 4.28 -8.01 11.92
C SER A 37 2.96 -7.62 11.31
N HIS A 38 1.99 -8.53 11.31
CA HIS A 38 0.64 -8.29 10.82
C HIS A 38 -0.24 -7.75 11.95
N PHE A 39 -0.88 -6.61 11.70
CA PHE A 39 -1.74 -5.95 12.67
C PHE A 39 -3.21 -6.22 12.41
N HIS A 40 -3.99 -6.29 13.48
CA HIS A 40 -5.41 -6.60 13.40
C HIS A 40 -6.16 -5.57 12.55
N PRO A 41 -6.94 -6.01 11.53
CA PRO A 41 -7.60 -5.08 10.59
C PRO A 41 -8.48 -4.03 11.27
N ALA A 42 -9.24 -4.42 12.31
CA ALA A 42 -10.11 -3.47 13.01
C ALA A 42 -9.36 -2.30 13.65
N ASP A 43 -8.08 -2.49 13.99
CA ASP A 43 -7.28 -1.45 14.62
C ASP A 43 -6.72 -0.47 13.57
N PHE A 44 -6.68 -0.89 12.29
CA PHE A 44 -6.40 -0.09 11.11
C PHE A 44 -7.66 0.28 10.32
N GLY A 45 -8.85 0.21 10.97
CA GLY A 45 -10.13 0.64 10.39
C GLY A 45 -10.67 -0.27 9.29
N GLY A 46 -10.26 -1.54 9.23
CA GLY A 46 -10.76 -2.54 8.28
C GLY A 46 -9.70 -3.07 7.30
N VAL A 47 -8.48 -2.55 7.33
CA VAL A 47 -7.39 -2.97 6.43
C VAL A 47 -6.36 -3.79 7.20
N LEU A 48 -6.09 -5.01 6.75
CA LEU A 48 -4.95 -5.77 7.24
C LEU A 48 -3.67 -5.02 6.86
N THR A 49 -2.84 -4.72 7.85
CA THR A 49 -1.61 -3.95 7.65
C THR A 49 -0.42 -4.72 8.19
N SER A 50 0.68 -4.73 7.45
CA SER A 50 1.95 -5.29 7.90
C SER A 50 3.03 -4.23 7.90
N ILE A 51 3.96 -4.34 8.85
CA ILE A 51 5.21 -3.60 8.85
C ILE A 51 6.34 -4.62 8.82
N ASP A 52 7.11 -4.56 7.76
CA ASP A 52 8.09 -5.57 7.39
C ASP A 52 9.50 -4.97 7.38
N GLN A 53 10.49 -5.83 7.57
CA GLN A 53 11.90 -5.51 7.42
C GLN A 53 12.62 -6.63 6.67
N GLN A 54 13.30 -6.29 5.58
CA GLN A 54 14.28 -7.16 4.93
C GLN A 54 15.66 -6.80 5.45
N ARG A 55 16.42 -7.75 5.99
CA ARG A 55 17.72 -7.48 6.61
C ARG A 55 18.92 -7.84 5.72
N SER A 56 18.73 -8.75 4.80
CA SER A 56 19.79 -9.34 3.96
C SER A 56 20.31 -8.39 2.87
N ALA A 57 19.55 -7.35 2.51
CA ALA A 57 19.91 -6.44 1.43
C ALA A 57 20.03 -5.00 1.97
N PRO A 58 21.13 -4.28 1.70
CA PRO A 58 21.32 -2.92 2.18
C PRO A 58 20.38 -1.90 1.52
N ASP A 59 19.81 -2.23 0.38
CA ASP A 59 18.96 -1.37 -0.44
C ASP A 59 17.45 -1.69 -0.32
N TYR A 60 17.06 -2.52 0.65
CA TYR A 60 15.66 -2.98 0.76
C TYR A 60 14.63 -1.85 0.98
N LEU A 61 15.05 -0.70 1.47
CA LEU A 61 14.20 0.50 1.62
C LEU A 61 14.17 1.38 0.38
N GLU A 62 14.95 1.08 -0.64
CA GLU A 62 14.96 1.80 -1.90
C GLU A 62 13.99 1.17 -2.91
N PRO A 63 13.52 1.93 -3.89
CA PRO A 63 12.74 1.36 -4.99
C PRO A 63 13.53 0.23 -5.64
N TYR A 64 12.87 -0.91 -5.84
CA TYR A 64 13.50 -2.11 -6.41
C TYR A 64 14.53 -2.82 -5.52
N GLY A 65 14.54 -2.55 -4.23
CA GLY A 65 15.28 -3.32 -3.25
C GLY A 65 14.73 -4.74 -3.09
N ASP A 66 15.53 -5.61 -2.52
CA ASP A 66 15.11 -6.99 -2.25
C ASP A 66 13.98 -7.03 -1.21
N TRP A 67 12.99 -7.88 -1.47
CA TRP A 67 11.88 -8.11 -0.58
C TRP A 67 11.43 -9.57 -0.70
N MET A 68 11.57 -10.33 0.39
CA MET A 68 11.35 -11.77 0.41
C MET A 68 9.97 -12.20 -0.14
N PRO A 69 8.85 -11.53 0.17
CA PRO A 69 7.55 -11.93 -0.38
C PRO A 69 7.41 -11.74 -1.89
N ALA A 70 8.26 -10.95 -2.53
CA ALA A 70 8.26 -10.82 -4.00
C ALA A 70 8.86 -12.05 -4.68
N GLY A 71 9.58 -12.89 -3.93
CA GLY A 71 10.27 -14.06 -4.44
C GLY A 71 11.62 -13.74 -5.08
N PRO A 72 12.46 -14.76 -5.36
CA PRO A 72 13.82 -14.56 -5.86
C PRO A 72 13.86 -14.02 -7.30
N ASP A 73 12.86 -14.35 -8.10
CA ASP A 73 12.85 -14.09 -9.54
C ASP A 73 12.05 -12.82 -9.92
N TRP A 74 11.70 -11.97 -8.95
CA TRP A 74 10.86 -10.79 -9.19
C TRP A 74 11.46 -9.81 -10.21
N ARG A 75 12.82 -9.75 -10.27
CA ARG A 75 13.51 -8.87 -11.23
C ARG A 75 13.27 -9.27 -12.66
N ASP A 76 13.15 -10.57 -12.94
CA ASP A 76 12.90 -11.10 -14.27
C ASP A 76 11.44 -10.87 -14.71
N ALA A 77 10.53 -10.74 -13.76
CA ALA A 77 9.13 -10.41 -14.03
C ALA A 77 8.89 -8.90 -14.26
N ARG A 78 9.87 -8.04 -13.96
CA ARG A 78 9.74 -6.60 -14.21
C ARG A 78 9.66 -6.29 -15.70
N THR A 79 8.81 -5.30 -16.01
CA THR A 79 8.77 -4.71 -17.35
C THR A 79 9.24 -3.26 -17.30
N ALA A 80 9.67 -2.72 -18.43
CA ALA A 80 9.99 -1.29 -18.56
C ALA A 80 8.74 -0.40 -18.55
N ASP A 81 7.57 -0.98 -18.62
CA ASP A 81 6.30 -0.27 -18.72
C ASP A 81 5.84 0.31 -17.37
N VAL A 82 6.06 -0.44 -16.27
CA VAL A 82 5.71 0.00 -14.91
C VAL A 82 6.97 0.46 -14.21
N LEU A 83 6.98 1.74 -13.82
CA LEU A 83 8.13 2.39 -13.22
C LEU A 83 8.09 2.32 -11.70
N ASP A 84 6.88 2.46 -11.10
CA ASP A 84 6.74 2.51 -9.64
C ASP A 84 5.30 2.25 -9.18
N LEU A 85 5.16 1.90 -7.89
CA LEU A 85 3.92 1.93 -7.14
C LEU A 85 3.82 3.30 -6.45
N ALA A 86 3.05 4.21 -7.06
CA ALA A 86 2.99 5.60 -6.59
C ALA A 86 2.05 5.80 -5.39
N ALA A 87 0.92 5.08 -5.35
CA ALA A 87 -0.02 5.21 -4.24
C ALA A 87 -0.89 3.97 -4.04
N VAL A 88 -1.39 3.85 -2.81
CA VAL A 88 -2.50 2.95 -2.45
C VAL A 88 -3.67 3.80 -1.97
N THR A 89 -4.88 3.53 -2.46
CA THR A 89 -6.09 4.24 -2.05
C THR A 89 -6.97 3.36 -1.18
N ILE A 90 -7.34 3.88 -0.02
CA ILE A 90 -8.25 3.23 0.94
C ILE A 90 -9.56 4.00 0.94
N LEU A 91 -10.67 3.31 0.64
CA LEU A 91 -12.02 3.84 0.79
C LEU A 91 -12.52 3.65 2.21
N SER A 92 -13.16 4.67 2.78
CA SER A 92 -13.79 4.60 4.11
C SER A 92 -15.01 5.51 4.18
N ALA A 93 -16.04 5.08 4.91
CA ALA A 93 -17.20 5.92 5.21
C ALA A 93 -16.82 7.16 6.04
N ASP A 94 -15.72 7.10 6.80
CA ASP A 94 -15.13 8.24 7.51
C ASP A 94 -13.64 8.33 7.15
N ALA A 95 -13.36 8.79 5.94
CA ALA A 95 -12.01 8.94 5.42
C ALA A 95 -11.13 9.90 6.26
N PRO A 96 -11.64 11.06 6.75
CA PRO A 96 -10.84 11.94 7.59
C PRO A 96 -10.41 11.31 8.92
N ALA A 97 -11.32 10.65 9.62
CA ALA A 97 -10.97 9.97 10.88
C ALA A 97 -10.00 8.81 10.64
N LEU A 98 -10.17 8.06 9.55
CA LEU A 98 -9.26 6.98 9.19
C LEU A 98 -7.86 7.51 8.83
N ALA A 99 -7.77 8.58 8.05
CA ALA A 99 -6.49 9.22 7.71
C ALA A 99 -5.74 9.70 8.96
N ALA A 100 -6.44 10.37 9.88
CA ALA A 100 -5.87 10.81 11.16
C ALA A 100 -5.40 9.63 12.03
N ARG A 101 -6.17 8.53 12.05
CA ARG A 101 -5.78 7.28 12.74
C ARG A 101 -4.51 6.70 12.15
N TRP A 102 -4.43 6.56 10.83
CA TRP A 102 -3.26 6.03 10.15
C TRP A 102 -2.03 6.94 10.33
N ALA A 103 -2.21 8.26 10.26
CA ALA A 103 -1.14 9.22 10.53
C ALA A 103 -0.51 8.98 11.92
N THR A 104 -1.35 8.78 12.95
CA THR A 104 -0.89 8.45 14.30
C THR A 104 -0.18 7.10 14.34
N LEU A 105 -0.76 6.06 13.73
CA LEU A 105 -0.22 4.70 13.75
C LEU A 105 1.10 4.59 12.98
N LEU A 106 1.28 5.33 11.91
CA LEU A 106 2.51 5.32 11.11
C LEU A 106 3.53 6.37 11.58
N GLY A 107 3.15 7.27 12.49
CA GLY A 107 4.00 8.38 12.91
C GLY A 107 4.32 9.35 11.77
N THR A 108 3.45 9.39 10.75
CA THR A 108 3.64 10.20 9.53
C THR A 108 2.58 11.28 9.47
N PRO A 109 2.94 12.57 9.47
CA PRO A 109 1.95 13.63 9.35
C PRO A 109 1.28 13.60 7.97
N PRO A 110 -0.01 13.97 7.88
CA PRO A 110 -0.67 14.16 6.60
C PRO A 110 0.03 15.21 5.74
N SER A 111 -0.17 15.13 4.44
CA SER A 111 0.30 16.15 3.49
C SER A 111 -0.27 17.52 3.84
N ALA A 112 0.56 18.56 3.74
CA ALA A 112 0.10 19.94 3.95
C ALA A 112 -0.91 20.40 2.89
N ALA A 113 -0.90 19.78 1.72
CA ALA A 113 -1.79 20.10 0.62
C ALA A 113 -3.13 19.36 0.71
N ASP A 114 -3.15 18.16 1.29
CA ASP A 114 -4.36 17.33 1.41
C ASP A 114 -4.27 16.45 2.68
N PRO A 115 -5.14 16.68 3.67
CA PRO A 115 -5.15 15.91 4.91
C PRO A 115 -5.56 14.43 4.73
N LEU A 116 -6.08 14.07 3.57
CA LEU A 116 -6.42 12.68 3.21
C LEU A 116 -5.27 11.93 2.52
N VAL A 117 -4.07 12.52 2.47
CA VAL A 117 -2.87 11.92 1.91
C VAL A 117 -1.79 11.80 2.96
N LEU A 118 -1.27 10.58 3.15
CA LEU A 118 -0.09 10.32 3.98
C LEU A 118 1.11 10.07 3.06
N PRO A 119 2.08 11.01 2.97
CA PRO A 119 3.27 10.80 2.19
C PRO A 119 4.18 9.78 2.88
N LEU A 120 4.75 8.88 2.11
CA LEU A 120 5.77 7.93 2.55
C LEU A 120 7.12 8.32 1.93
N LYS A 121 8.20 7.62 2.32
CA LYS A 121 9.51 7.80 1.67
C LYS A 121 9.41 7.56 0.15
N HIS A 122 8.66 6.54 -0.23
CA HIS A 122 8.34 6.21 -1.62
C HIS A 122 6.82 5.99 -1.73
N GLY A 123 6.18 6.80 -2.57
CA GLY A 123 4.73 6.76 -2.74
C GLY A 123 3.93 7.38 -1.59
N GLU A 124 2.65 7.09 -1.54
CA GLU A 124 1.72 7.65 -0.56
C GLU A 124 0.51 6.75 -0.32
N ILE A 125 -0.17 6.97 0.81
CA ILE A 125 -1.47 6.36 1.10
C ILE A 125 -2.52 7.46 1.00
N ARG A 126 -3.55 7.22 0.17
CA ARG A 126 -4.69 8.11 -0.03
C ARG A 126 -5.92 7.55 0.64
N PHE A 127 -6.73 8.42 1.21
CA PHE A 127 -8.02 8.06 1.76
C PHE A 127 -9.11 8.75 0.97
N GLU A 128 -10.08 7.99 0.47
CA GLU A 128 -11.22 8.51 -0.27
C GLU A 128 -12.52 8.21 0.48
N PRO A 129 -13.50 9.14 0.47
CA PRO A 129 -14.78 8.91 1.10
C PRO A 129 -15.58 7.84 0.33
N ALA A 130 -16.21 6.96 1.09
CA ALA A 130 -17.17 5.98 0.59
C ALA A 130 -18.58 6.34 1.08
N ALA A 131 -19.60 5.68 0.51
CA ALA A 131 -20.97 5.82 0.98
C ALA A 131 -21.09 5.43 2.47
N ALA A 132 -22.02 6.05 3.17
CA ALA A 132 -22.30 5.73 4.56
C ALA A 132 -22.60 4.22 4.73
N GLY A 133 -21.94 3.56 5.68
CA GLY A 133 -22.09 2.13 5.92
C GLY A 133 -21.31 1.22 4.95
N ALA A 134 -20.62 1.76 3.97
CA ALA A 134 -19.75 0.97 3.11
C ALA A 134 -18.54 0.43 3.91
N PRO A 135 -18.08 -0.80 3.61
CA PRO A 135 -16.90 -1.35 4.25
C PRO A 135 -15.64 -0.56 3.85
N THR A 136 -14.71 -0.44 4.78
CA THR A 136 -13.36 0.03 4.45
C THR A 136 -12.62 -1.03 3.66
N LEU A 137 -11.94 -0.62 2.59
CA LEU A 137 -11.17 -1.53 1.74
C LEU A 137 -10.04 -0.81 0.98
N VAL A 138 -9.02 -1.56 0.60
CA VAL A 138 -8.03 -1.11 -0.38
C VAL A 138 -8.68 -1.13 -1.75
N ALA A 139 -9.03 0.04 -2.27
CA ALA A 139 -9.86 0.20 -3.46
C ALA A 139 -9.06 0.40 -4.74
N ALA A 140 -7.90 1.06 -4.65
CA ALA A 140 -7.08 1.34 -5.81
C ALA A 140 -5.59 1.24 -5.52
N ILE A 141 -4.85 1.02 -6.59
CA ILE A 141 -3.40 1.10 -6.67
C ILE A 141 -3.08 2.10 -7.79
N THR A 142 -2.23 3.09 -7.52
CA THR A 142 -1.72 4.00 -8.55
C THR A 142 -0.36 3.53 -9.01
N LEU A 143 -0.22 3.26 -10.29
CA LEU A 143 1.04 2.90 -10.93
C LEU A 143 1.59 4.08 -11.71
N LYS A 144 2.86 4.39 -11.48
CA LYS A 144 3.63 5.24 -12.37
C LYS A 144 4.11 4.40 -13.54
N VAL A 145 3.83 4.84 -14.76
CA VAL A 145 4.14 4.09 -15.99
C VAL A 145 4.88 4.94 -17.00
N ALA A 146 5.62 4.27 -17.89
CA ALA A 146 6.41 4.95 -18.92
C ALA A 146 5.52 5.61 -19.99
N ASP A 147 4.43 4.93 -20.39
CA ASP A 147 3.45 5.44 -21.37
C ASP A 147 2.02 5.13 -20.92
N PRO A 148 1.33 6.10 -20.29
CA PRO A 148 -0.05 5.93 -19.84
C PRO A 148 -1.03 5.62 -20.98
N ALA A 149 -0.81 6.15 -22.18
CA ALA A 149 -1.70 5.92 -23.31
C ALA A 149 -1.61 4.46 -23.80
N GLU A 150 -0.40 3.93 -23.87
CA GLU A 150 -0.16 2.55 -24.26
C GLU A 150 -0.73 1.57 -23.23
N ILE A 151 -0.56 1.82 -21.94
CA ILE A 151 -1.14 0.99 -20.88
C ILE A 151 -2.67 0.99 -20.97
N ARG A 152 -3.29 2.16 -21.17
CA ARG A 152 -4.76 2.23 -21.36
C ARG A 152 -5.21 1.48 -22.60
N ARG A 153 -4.48 1.57 -23.72
CA ARG A 153 -4.79 0.84 -24.95
C ARG A 153 -4.74 -0.69 -24.71
N ARG A 154 -3.72 -1.18 -24.02
CA ARG A 154 -3.60 -2.62 -23.67
C ARG A 154 -4.71 -3.06 -22.73
N ALA A 155 -5.06 -2.26 -21.73
CA ALA A 155 -6.14 -2.56 -20.80
C ALA A 155 -7.50 -2.67 -21.51
N LEU A 156 -7.76 -1.79 -22.49
CA LEU A 156 -8.95 -1.86 -23.35
C LEU A 156 -8.95 -3.16 -24.17
N ALA A 157 -7.83 -3.49 -24.81
CA ALA A 157 -7.69 -4.72 -25.59
C ALA A 157 -7.85 -5.99 -24.75
N ALA A 158 -7.42 -5.94 -23.48
CA ALA A 158 -7.57 -7.04 -22.51
C ALA A 158 -8.99 -7.11 -21.88
N GLY A 159 -9.89 -6.17 -22.17
CA GLY A 159 -11.25 -6.17 -21.63
C GLY A 159 -11.33 -5.87 -20.12
N VAL A 160 -10.32 -5.23 -19.54
CA VAL A 160 -10.27 -4.91 -18.09
C VAL A 160 -10.65 -3.47 -17.77
N VAL A 161 -11.15 -2.73 -18.76
CA VAL A 161 -11.66 -1.36 -18.60
C VAL A 161 -13.17 -1.40 -18.42
N GLY A 162 -13.66 -0.87 -17.30
CA GLY A 162 -15.08 -0.76 -17.02
C GLY A 162 -15.79 0.31 -17.85
N SER A 163 -17.11 0.35 -17.79
CA SER A 163 -17.95 1.35 -18.48
C SER A 163 -17.69 2.79 -18.02
N ASP A 164 -17.13 2.96 -16.82
CA ASP A 164 -16.68 4.23 -16.24
C ASP A 164 -15.25 4.63 -16.65
N GLY A 165 -14.60 3.84 -17.53
CA GLY A 165 -13.24 4.07 -18.00
C GLY A 165 -12.13 3.64 -17.01
N ALA A 166 -12.48 3.09 -15.85
CA ALA A 166 -11.49 2.64 -14.88
C ALA A 166 -10.94 1.26 -15.22
N ILE A 167 -9.64 1.08 -15.09
CA ILE A 167 -9.00 -0.22 -15.19
C ILE A 167 -9.25 -0.99 -13.90
N ARG A 168 -9.78 -2.22 -13.99
CA ARG A 168 -10.03 -3.10 -12.83
C ARG A 168 -9.51 -4.50 -13.07
N ILE A 169 -8.73 -4.98 -12.11
CA ILE A 169 -8.19 -6.35 -12.10
C ILE A 169 -8.41 -6.91 -10.70
N GLY A 170 -9.05 -8.07 -10.59
CA GLY A 170 -9.30 -8.73 -9.30
C GLY A 170 -10.11 -7.86 -8.30
N GLY A 171 -11.00 -6.99 -8.78
CA GLY A 171 -11.80 -6.09 -7.95
C GLY A 171 -11.07 -4.85 -7.43
N VAL A 172 -9.81 -4.64 -7.82
CA VAL A 172 -9.02 -3.44 -7.50
C VAL A 172 -8.97 -2.52 -8.70
N ARG A 173 -9.17 -1.22 -8.47
CA ARG A 173 -8.95 -0.17 -9.48
C ARG A 173 -7.44 0.09 -9.64
N PHE A 174 -7.00 0.23 -10.87
CA PHE A 174 -5.64 0.65 -11.21
C PHE A 174 -5.67 2.03 -11.83
N ASP A 175 -5.15 3.01 -11.10
CA ASP A 175 -4.95 4.38 -11.56
C ASP A 175 -3.57 4.48 -12.21
N ILE A 176 -3.45 5.21 -13.31
CA ILE A 176 -2.24 5.28 -14.12
C ILE A 176 -1.76 6.72 -14.18
N SER A 177 -0.51 6.94 -13.79
CA SER A 177 0.21 8.23 -13.90
C SER A 177 1.46 8.09 -14.78
N GLY A 178 1.91 9.17 -15.36
CA GLY A 178 3.18 9.27 -16.08
C GLY A 178 4.29 9.85 -15.22
#